data_2a08ebef60ae2588fddadf0a6c604e45
#
_entry.id   2a08ebef60ae2588fddadf0a6c604e45
#
_cell.length_a   1.000
_cell.length_b   1.000
_cell.length_c   1.000
_cell.angle_alpha   90.00
_cell.angle_beta   90.00
_cell.angle_gamma   90.00
#
_symmetry.space_group_name_H-M   'P 1'
#
loop_
_entity.id
_entity.type
_entity.pdbx_description
1 polymer ?
#
loop_
_entity_poly.entity_id
_entity_poly.type
_entity_poly.pdbx_seq_one_letter_code
_entity_poly.pdbx_strand_id
1 'polypeptide(L)'
;MPFSLSNKVALVTGSSRGLGRGVAMALGKAGAKVCLNYLNNSEAAEKTLQDLRDEGIHAAMFRADASDQSQLNFMVEAIEDKFGSLDILVPNATPDQPQKPIEDYDADFYRQMYDFFVMSPFMLAQAVLPGMKKRKRGRIINITSEVFHCSVPEFSAYVAAKGGQIGWSRSMANELAPFGITVNTVAPGWIPTERHENDPEDAKNEYLKTIPIGRWGTPEDVGNAVVYYSSDEASFVTGQTLCVNGGRTPW
;
A
#
# COMPACT_ATOMS: atom_id res chain seq x y z
N MET A 1 -6.51 22.60 -7.22
CA MET A 1 -7.24 21.45 -7.82
C MET A 1 -7.75 20.60 -6.66
N PRO A 2 -8.92 19.98 -6.75
CA PRO A 2 -9.37 19.00 -5.75
C PRO A 2 -8.36 17.85 -5.67
N PHE A 3 -8.23 17.26 -4.48
CA PHE A 3 -7.30 16.17 -4.17
C PHE A 3 -5.81 16.50 -4.41
N SER A 4 -5.42 17.77 -4.34
CA SER A 4 -4.02 18.18 -4.51
C SER A 4 -3.17 17.73 -3.33
N LEU A 5 -2.01 17.12 -3.66
CA LEU A 5 -0.99 16.72 -2.69
C LEU A 5 0.26 17.61 -2.75
N SER A 6 0.12 18.81 -3.29
CA SER A 6 1.22 19.78 -3.37
C SER A 6 1.86 20.01 -2.01
N ASN A 7 3.20 20.00 -1.97
CA ASN A 7 4.00 20.11 -0.75
C ASN A 7 3.88 18.95 0.25
N LYS A 8 3.27 17.82 -0.12
CA LYS A 8 3.27 16.59 0.67
C LYS A 8 4.42 15.68 0.26
N VAL A 9 4.90 14.90 1.22
CA VAL A 9 5.90 13.86 0.99
C VAL A 9 5.23 12.50 1.24
N ALA A 10 5.30 11.61 0.27
CA ALA A 10 4.67 10.30 0.31
C ALA A 10 5.70 9.18 0.21
N LEU A 11 5.65 8.22 1.12
CA LEU A 11 6.40 6.95 1.07
C LEU A 11 5.47 5.83 0.66
N VAL A 12 5.87 5.08 -0.38
CA VAL A 12 5.20 3.84 -0.79
C VAL A 12 6.18 2.68 -0.67
N THR A 13 5.91 1.70 0.18
CA THR A 13 6.79 0.53 0.30
C THR A 13 6.55 -0.47 -0.82
N GLY A 14 7.63 -1.17 -1.27
CA GLY A 14 7.55 -2.11 -2.38
C GLY A 14 7.10 -1.45 -3.70
N SER A 15 7.60 -0.26 -4.00
CA SER A 15 7.15 0.57 -5.12
C SER A 15 8.07 0.59 -6.34
N SER A 16 9.02 -0.34 -6.43
CA SER A 16 9.91 -0.47 -7.59
C SER A 16 9.20 -0.96 -8.86
N ARG A 17 8.03 -1.60 -8.74
CA ARG A 17 7.23 -2.14 -9.86
C ARG A 17 5.77 -2.34 -9.46
N GLY A 18 4.95 -2.82 -10.39
CA GLY A 18 3.59 -3.31 -10.15
C GLY A 18 2.66 -2.27 -9.52
N LEU A 19 1.86 -2.74 -8.56
CA LEU A 19 0.86 -1.91 -7.89
C LEU A 19 1.49 -0.71 -7.16
N GLY A 20 2.58 -0.96 -6.42
CA GLY A 20 3.28 0.10 -5.68
C GLY A 20 3.82 1.21 -6.58
N ARG A 21 4.35 0.86 -7.78
CA ARG A 21 4.73 1.85 -8.80
C ARG A 21 3.55 2.68 -9.27
N GLY A 22 2.41 2.04 -9.56
CA GLY A 22 1.19 2.75 -9.98
C GLY A 22 0.66 3.71 -8.92
N VAL A 23 0.66 3.29 -7.65
CA VAL A 23 0.30 4.15 -6.52
C VAL A 23 1.26 5.33 -6.38
N ALA A 24 2.58 5.08 -6.49
CA ALA A 24 3.60 6.12 -6.44
C ALA A 24 3.43 7.16 -7.56
N MET A 25 3.15 6.68 -8.78
CA MET A 25 2.86 7.54 -9.94
C MET A 25 1.62 8.41 -9.72
N ALA A 26 0.52 7.84 -9.22
CA ALA A 26 -0.71 8.58 -8.95
C ALA A 26 -0.51 9.68 -7.89
N LEU A 27 0.19 9.36 -6.79
CA LEU A 27 0.54 10.34 -5.75
C LEU A 27 1.40 11.48 -6.32
N GLY A 28 2.38 11.15 -7.15
CA GLY A 28 3.24 12.14 -7.82
C GLY A 28 2.46 13.05 -8.76
N LYS A 29 1.59 12.49 -9.61
CA LYS A 29 0.71 13.25 -10.51
C LYS A 29 -0.26 14.17 -9.76
N ALA A 30 -0.65 13.79 -8.54
CA ALA A 30 -1.42 14.65 -7.65
C ALA A 30 -0.59 15.75 -6.95
N GLY A 31 0.73 15.79 -7.18
CA GLY A 31 1.64 16.84 -6.70
C GLY A 31 2.51 16.47 -5.49
N ALA A 32 2.47 15.23 -5.01
CA ALA A 32 3.33 14.79 -3.93
C ALA A 32 4.79 14.63 -4.39
N LYS A 33 5.75 14.90 -3.48
CA LYS A 33 7.09 14.36 -3.59
C LYS A 33 7.05 12.88 -3.21
N VAL A 34 7.66 12.02 -4.01
CA VAL A 34 7.51 10.56 -3.89
C VAL A 34 8.80 9.91 -3.41
N CYS A 35 8.70 9.12 -2.34
CA CYS A 35 9.74 8.27 -1.83
C CYS A 35 9.43 6.81 -2.20
N LEU A 36 10.20 6.25 -3.12
CA LEU A 36 10.13 4.84 -3.48
C LEU A 36 10.91 4.01 -2.46
N ASN A 37 10.35 2.88 -2.06
CA ASN A 37 11.09 1.87 -1.30
C ASN A 37 11.22 0.58 -2.11
N TYR A 38 12.39 -0.03 -2.02
CA TYR A 38 12.71 -1.34 -2.60
C TYR A 38 13.67 -2.12 -1.69
N LEU A 39 13.76 -3.43 -1.89
CA LEU A 39 14.70 -4.27 -1.15
C LEU A 39 15.84 -4.80 -2.07
N ASN A 40 15.49 -5.60 -3.09
CA ASN A 40 16.45 -6.36 -3.86
C ASN A 40 16.63 -5.89 -5.32
N ASN A 41 15.58 -5.34 -5.93
CA ASN A 41 15.62 -5.00 -7.36
C ASN A 41 15.88 -3.50 -7.55
N SER A 42 17.17 -3.11 -7.52
CA SER A 42 17.60 -1.73 -7.74
C SER A 42 17.33 -1.26 -9.16
N GLU A 43 17.49 -2.13 -10.17
CA GLU A 43 17.26 -1.78 -11.58
C GLU A 43 15.80 -1.37 -11.82
N ALA A 44 14.84 -2.15 -11.31
CA ALA A 44 13.42 -1.78 -11.39
C ALA A 44 13.11 -0.50 -10.61
N ALA A 45 13.77 -0.27 -9.47
CA ALA A 45 13.60 0.97 -8.70
C ALA A 45 14.16 2.18 -9.43
N GLU A 46 15.33 2.06 -10.05
CA GLU A 46 15.94 3.11 -10.88
C GLU A 46 15.06 3.45 -12.08
N LYS A 47 14.55 2.43 -12.78
CA LYS A 47 13.61 2.63 -13.90
C LYS A 47 12.37 3.38 -13.43
N THR A 48 11.75 2.95 -12.34
CA THR A 48 10.56 3.63 -11.80
C THR A 48 10.87 5.06 -11.36
N LEU A 49 12.04 5.29 -10.75
CA LEU A 49 12.48 6.64 -10.40
C LEU A 49 12.65 7.53 -11.64
N GLN A 50 13.20 6.99 -12.73
CA GLN A 50 13.34 7.71 -13.99
C GLN A 50 11.97 8.02 -14.60
N ASP A 51 11.06 7.04 -14.66
CA ASP A 51 9.69 7.24 -15.15
C ASP A 51 8.95 8.37 -14.39
N LEU A 52 9.12 8.43 -13.06
CA LEU A 52 8.56 9.53 -12.24
C LEU A 52 9.18 10.88 -12.59
N ARG A 53 10.49 10.94 -12.80
CA ARG A 53 11.21 12.18 -13.15
C ARG A 53 10.82 12.67 -14.55
N ASP A 54 10.62 11.77 -15.50
CA ASP A 54 10.19 12.11 -16.87
C ASP A 54 8.79 12.73 -16.87
N GLU A 55 7.93 12.36 -15.90
CA GLU A 55 6.63 13.00 -15.64
C GLU A 55 6.74 14.30 -14.81
N GLY A 56 7.95 14.78 -14.53
CA GLY A 56 8.21 15.99 -13.75
C GLY A 56 8.00 15.84 -12.23
N ILE A 57 7.89 14.61 -11.74
CA ILE A 57 7.63 14.32 -10.33
C ILE A 57 8.95 14.34 -9.55
N HIS A 58 8.96 15.08 -8.45
CA HIS A 58 10.12 15.10 -7.54
C HIS A 58 10.15 13.82 -6.71
N ALA A 59 11.07 12.91 -7.02
CA ALA A 59 11.15 11.60 -6.40
C ALA A 59 12.57 11.22 -5.97
N ALA A 60 12.64 10.32 -4.97
CA ALA A 60 13.86 9.64 -4.53
C ALA A 60 13.54 8.18 -4.20
N MET A 61 14.57 7.33 -4.21
CA MET A 61 14.43 5.92 -3.83
C MET A 61 15.27 5.60 -2.59
N PHE A 62 14.77 4.67 -1.79
CA PHE A 62 15.36 4.23 -0.52
C PHE A 62 15.35 2.71 -0.44
N ARG A 63 16.51 2.13 -0.17
CA ARG A 63 16.61 0.69 0.06
C ARG A 63 16.35 0.39 1.52
N ALA A 64 15.34 -0.43 1.82
CA ALA A 64 15.08 -0.94 3.17
C ALA A 64 14.22 -2.20 3.09
N ASP A 65 14.47 -3.15 3.99
CA ASP A 65 13.58 -4.27 4.22
C ASP A 65 12.36 -3.79 5.02
N ALA A 66 11.17 -4.00 4.47
CA ALA A 66 9.92 -3.61 5.10
C ALA A 66 9.60 -4.45 6.37
N SER A 67 10.35 -5.50 6.64
CA SER A 67 10.25 -6.34 7.84
C SER A 67 11.35 -6.08 8.88
N ASP A 68 12.22 -5.08 8.69
CA ASP A 68 13.32 -4.74 9.59
C ASP A 68 13.13 -3.33 10.19
N GLN A 69 12.84 -3.27 11.48
CA GLN A 69 12.59 -2.01 12.19
C GLN A 69 13.75 -1.01 12.09
N SER A 70 14.99 -1.48 12.15
CA SER A 70 16.17 -0.58 12.11
C SER A 70 16.32 0.06 10.74
N GLN A 71 16.17 -0.71 9.67
CA GLN A 71 16.22 -0.21 8.30
C GLN A 71 15.04 0.75 8.01
N LEU A 72 13.86 0.47 8.56
CA LEU A 72 12.70 1.35 8.44
C LEU A 72 12.94 2.70 9.14
N ASN A 73 13.52 2.69 10.35
CA ASN A 73 13.86 3.92 11.07
C ASN A 73 14.86 4.76 10.27
N PHE A 74 15.96 4.16 9.78
CA PHE A 74 16.94 4.84 8.95
C PHE A 74 16.32 5.41 7.67
N MET A 75 15.43 4.67 7.03
CA MET A 75 14.74 5.13 5.83
C MET A 75 13.88 6.36 6.12
N VAL A 76 13.10 6.34 7.20
CA VAL A 76 12.24 7.47 7.57
C VAL A 76 13.07 8.70 7.93
N GLU A 77 14.14 8.55 8.72
CA GLU A 77 15.08 9.63 9.02
C GLU A 77 15.67 10.24 7.74
N ALA A 78 16.17 9.41 6.82
CA ALA A 78 16.74 9.88 5.54
C ALA A 78 15.69 10.60 4.66
N ILE A 79 14.43 10.19 4.73
CA ILE A 79 13.33 10.88 4.02
C ILE A 79 13.07 12.25 4.66
N GLU A 80 12.96 12.31 6.00
CA GLU A 80 12.70 13.55 6.70
C GLU A 80 13.87 14.55 6.55
N ASP A 81 15.11 14.08 6.57
CA ASP A 81 16.31 14.91 6.31
C ASP A 81 16.28 15.47 4.88
N LYS A 82 15.90 14.66 3.89
CA LYS A 82 15.91 15.08 2.47
C LYS A 82 14.76 16.00 2.11
N PHE A 83 13.57 15.74 2.64
CA PHE A 83 12.33 16.40 2.19
C PHE A 83 11.68 17.27 3.27
N GLY A 84 12.17 17.23 4.51
CA GLY A 84 11.68 18.01 5.66
C GLY A 84 10.49 17.39 6.40
N SER A 85 9.81 16.43 5.81
CA SER A 85 8.66 15.75 6.42
C SER A 85 8.37 14.42 5.75
N LEU A 86 7.55 13.57 6.40
CA LEU A 86 6.87 12.44 5.79
C LEU A 86 5.38 12.53 6.17
N ASP A 87 4.53 12.87 5.19
CA ASP A 87 3.13 13.23 5.41
C ASP A 87 2.17 12.07 5.10
N ILE A 88 2.54 11.22 4.12
CA ILE A 88 1.72 10.13 3.59
C ILE A 88 2.55 8.85 3.63
N LEU A 89 2.02 7.83 4.32
CA LEU A 89 2.62 6.49 4.38
C LEU A 89 1.68 5.49 3.72
N VAL A 90 2.21 4.74 2.75
CA VAL A 90 1.48 3.66 2.05
C VAL A 90 2.22 2.34 2.22
N PRO A 91 1.91 1.53 3.27
CA PRO A 91 2.40 0.17 3.39
C PRO A 91 1.80 -0.70 2.27
N ASN A 92 2.66 -1.09 1.31
CA ASN A 92 2.29 -1.88 0.13
C ASN A 92 3.21 -3.07 -0.12
N ALA A 93 4.43 -3.08 0.43
CA ALA A 93 5.37 -4.19 0.24
C ALA A 93 4.73 -5.55 0.56
N THR A 94 5.00 -6.54 -0.27
CA THR A 94 4.38 -7.85 -0.18
C THR A 94 5.36 -8.95 -0.60
N PRO A 95 5.39 -10.09 0.13
CA PRO A 95 6.09 -11.30 -0.33
C PRO A 95 5.22 -12.07 -1.32
N ASP A 96 5.69 -13.24 -1.76
CA ASP A 96 4.87 -14.16 -2.52
C ASP A 96 3.77 -14.78 -1.64
N GLN A 97 2.61 -15.01 -2.25
CA GLN A 97 1.42 -15.55 -1.58
C GLN A 97 0.86 -16.73 -2.39
N PRO A 98 1.50 -17.90 -2.37
CA PRO A 98 0.95 -19.07 -3.04
C PRO A 98 -0.36 -19.52 -2.36
N GLN A 99 -1.35 -19.88 -3.16
CA GLN A 99 -2.54 -20.58 -2.69
C GLN A 99 -2.19 -22.05 -2.43
N LYS A 100 -2.61 -22.58 -1.28
CA LYS A 100 -2.38 -23.97 -0.86
C LYS A 100 -3.52 -24.46 0.01
N PRO A 101 -3.87 -25.75 -0.03
CA PRO A 101 -4.68 -26.40 1.01
C PRO A 101 -4.08 -26.16 2.40
N ILE A 102 -4.94 -26.16 3.44
CA ILE A 102 -4.50 -25.83 4.80
C ILE A 102 -3.40 -26.76 5.32
N GLU A 103 -3.44 -28.03 4.93
CA GLU A 103 -2.47 -29.07 5.29
C GLU A 103 -1.07 -28.85 4.70
N ASP A 104 -0.96 -28.07 3.62
CA ASP A 104 0.30 -27.80 2.91
C ASP A 104 0.98 -26.48 3.37
N TYR A 105 0.33 -25.74 4.27
CA TYR A 105 0.94 -24.58 4.90
C TYR A 105 1.75 -24.96 6.13
N ASP A 106 2.93 -24.42 6.28
CA ASP A 106 3.70 -24.45 7.52
C ASP A 106 3.48 -23.19 8.39
N ALA A 107 3.87 -23.28 9.65
CA ALA A 107 3.72 -22.19 10.59
C ALA A 107 4.60 -20.98 10.26
N ASP A 108 5.73 -21.19 9.57
CA ASP A 108 6.66 -20.12 9.23
C ASP A 108 6.09 -19.26 8.11
N PHE A 109 5.38 -19.86 7.16
CA PHE A 109 4.64 -19.11 6.15
C PHE A 109 3.54 -18.23 6.77
N TYR A 110 2.79 -18.74 7.76
CA TYR A 110 1.82 -17.92 8.50
C TYR A 110 2.48 -16.75 9.23
N ARG A 111 3.62 -16.98 9.88
CA ARG A 111 4.41 -15.90 10.52
C ARG A 111 4.86 -14.88 9.50
N GLN A 112 5.39 -15.32 8.36
CA GLN A 112 5.81 -14.42 7.28
C GLN A 112 4.66 -13.54 6.79
N MET A 113 3.46 -14.09 6.57
CA MET A 113 2.29 -13.30 6.19
C MET A 113 1.94 -12.26 7.26
N TYR A 114 1.99 -12.66 8.54
CA TYR A 114 1.74 -11.75 9.65
C TYR A 114 2.81 -10.64 9.72
N ASP A 115 4.08 -10.99 9.56
CA ASP A 115 5.20 -10.04 9.59
C ASP A 115 5.07 -8.97 8.51
N PHE A 116 4.71 -9.36 7.29
CA PHE A 116 4.56 -8.41 6.19
C PHE A 116 3.28 -7.57 6.28
N PHE A 117 2.16 -8.12 6.72
CA PHE A 117 0.87 -7.43 6.62
C PHE A 117 0.38 -6.82 7.94
N VAL A 118 0.97 -7.20 9.07
CA VAL A 118 0.62 -6.63 10.37
C VAL A 118 1.84 -5.95 11.03
N MET A 119 2.96 -6.66 11.15
CA MET A 119 4.14 -6.11 11.83
C MET A 119 4.82 -5.00 11.03
N SER A 120 4.95 -5.16 9.70
CA SER A 120 5.55 -4.10 8.87
C SER A 120 4.77 -2.77 8.93
N PRO A 121 3.43 -2.71 8.74
CA PRO A 121 2.65 -1.50 8.97
C PRO A 121 2.80 -0.92 10.38
N PHE A 122 2.86 -1.77 11.40
CA PHE A 122 3.09 -1.34 12.79
C PHE A 122 4.46 -0.68 12.94
N MET A 123 5.54 -1.31 12.47
CA MET A 123 6.90 -0.78 12.54
C MET A 123 7.06 0.53 11.76
N LEU A 124 6.47 0.60 10.56
CA LEU A 124 6.44 1.82 9.77
C LEU A 124 5.70 2.95 10.48
N ALA A 125 4.54 2.63 11.10
CA ALA A 125 3.80 3.61 11.88
C ALA A 125 4.64 4.13 13.04
N GLN A 126 5.31 3.25 13.81
CA GLN A 126 6.20 3.68 14.88
C GLN A 126 7.28 4.65 14.40
N ALA A 127 7.87 4.41 13.24
CA ALA A 127 8.91 5.27 12.68
C ALA A 127 8.39 6.66 12.27
N VAL A 128 7.19 6.76 11.67
CA VAL A 128 6.65 8.04 11.14
C VAL A 128 5.86 8.85 12.17
N LEU A 129 5.30 8.21 13.20
CA LEU A 129 4.40 8.85 14.16
C LEU A 129 5.01 10.01 14.95
N PRO A 130 6.30 10.01 15.38
CA PRO A 130 6.88 11.17 16.06
C PRO A 130 6.76 12.45 15.23
N GLY A 131 7.14 12.40 13.95
CA GLY A 131 7.01 13.51 13.02
C GLY A 131 5.55 13.91 12.75
N MET A 132 4.67 12.95 12.46
CA MET A 132 3.27 13.20 12.18
C MET A 132 2.54 13.80 13.40
N LYS A 133 2.75 13.28 14.61
CA LYS A 133 2.16 13.80 15.85
C LYS A 133 2.63 15.22 16.15
N LYS A 134 3.91 15.52 15.95
CA LYS A 134 4.47 16.87 16.12
C LYS A 134 3.81 17.88 15.18
N ARG A 135 3.54 17.49 13.94
CA ARG A 135 2.88 18.33 12.93
C ARG A 135 1.33 18.32 13.05
N LYS A 136 0.78 17.46 13.91
CA LYS A 136 -0.67 17.21 14.04
C LYS A 136 -1.34 16.91 12.69
N ARG A 137 -0.66 16.14 11.88
CA ARG A 137 -1.10 15.76 10.52
C ARG A 137 -0.36 14.53 10.04
N GLY A 138 -1.11 13.61 9.46
CA GLY A 138 -0.58 12.41 8.80
C GLY A 138 -1.67 11.65 8.06
N ARG A 139 -1.27 10.85 7.09
CA ARG A 139 -2.13 9.95 6.32
C ARG A 139 -1.45 8.59 6.23
N ILE A 140 -2.09 7.56 6.74
CA ILE A 140 -1.61 6.17 6.66
C ILE A 140 -2.66 5.40 5.86
N ILE A 141 -2.27 4.85 4.71
CA ILE A 141 -3.17 4.13 3.81
C ILE A 141 -2.61 2.73 3.56
N ASN A 142 -3.13 1.73 4.24
CA ASN A 142 -2.71 0.35 4.08
C ASN A 142 -3.31 -0.27 2.80
N ILE A 143 -2.48 -0.91 1.99
CA ILE A 143 -2.97 -1.72 0.86
C ILE A 143 -3.32 -3.11 1.39
N THR A 144 -4.62 -3.37 1.50
CA THR A 144 -5.16 -4.66 1.93
C THR A 144 -5.48 -5.54 0.71
N SER A 145 -6.60 -6.24 0.69
CA SER A 145 -7.06 -7.02 -0.46
C SER A 145 -8.54 -7.35 -0.32
N GLU A 146 -9.23 -7.52 -1.42
CA GLU A 146 -10.62 -8.02 -1.45
C GLU A 146 -10.74 -9.45 -0.91
N VAL A 147 -9.67 -10.24 -0.89
CA VAL A 147 -9.68 -11.65 -0.46
C VAL A 147 -10.26 -11.84 0.94
N PHE A 148 -10.10 -10.85 1.83
CA PHE A 148 -10.74 -10.86 3.14
C PHE A 148 -12.26 -10.82 3.04
N HIS A 149 -12.80 -10.08 2.06
CA HIS A 149 -14.24 -9.89 1.88
C HIS A 149 -14.89 -11.02 1.10
N CYS A 150 -14.16 -11.67 0.18
CA CYS A 150 -14.71 -12.74 -0.67
C CYS A 150 -14.39 -14.17 -0.21
N SER A 151 -13.69 -14.34 0.91
CA SER A 151 -13.44 -15.65 1.52
C SER A 151 -12.82 -16.66 0.55
N VAL A 152 -11.69 -16.29 -0.08
CA VAL A 152 -11.02 -17.15 -1.08
C VAL A 152 -10.49 -18.43 -0.43
N PRO A 153 -10.86 -19.63 -0.95
CA PRO A 153 -10.33 -20.90 -0.45
C PRO A 153 -8.83 -21.02 -0.71
N GLU A 154 -8.17 -21.92 0.03
CA GLU A 154 -6.73 -22.22 -0.12
C GLU A 154 -5.81 -20.99 0.07
N PHE A 155 -6.30 -19.93 0.74
CA PHE A 155 -5.59 -18.67 0.92
C PHE A 155 -5.60 -18.20 2.37
N SER A 156 -5.79 -19.11 3.31
CA SER A 156 -6.07 -18.84 4.72
C SER A 156 -5.01 -17.98 5.42
N ALA A 157 -3.73 -18.20 5.17
CA ALA A 157 -2.65 -17.42 5.78
C ALA A 157 -2.69 -15.94 5.34
N TYR A 158 -2.83 -15.70 4.05
CA TYR A 158 -2.92 -14.35 3.48
C TYR A 158 -4.22 -13.64 3.90
N VAL A 159 -5.36 -14.33 3.83
CA VAL A 159 -6.67 -13.78 4.26
C VAL A 159 -6.64 -13.40 5.73
N ALA A 160 -6.08 -14.26 6.61
CA ALA A 160 -5.95 -13.98 8.04
C ALA A 160 -5.09 -12.74 8.29
N ALA A 161 -3.94 -12.63 7.62
CA ALA A 161 -3.04 -11.50 7.77
C ALA A 161 -3.66 -10.18 7.26
N LYS A 162 -4.39 -10.22 6.13
CA LYS A 162 -5.11 -9.04 5.60
C LYS A 162 -6.28 -8.62 6.49
N GLY A 163 -6.98 -9.59 7.11
CA GLY A 163 -7.96 -9.30 8.16
C GLY A 163 -7.33 -8.65 9.39
N GLY A 164 -6.17 -9.14 9.83
CA GLY A 164 -5.37 -8.53 10.90
C GLY A 164 -4.97 -7.09 10.56
N GLN A 165 -4.53 -6.83 9.33
CA GLN A 165 -4.18 -5.49 8.85
C GLN A 165 -5.38 -4.52 8.90
N ILE A 166 -6.59 -4.98 8.53
CA ILE A 166 -7.82 -4.16 8.61
C ILE A 166 -8.16 -3.87 10.07
N GLY A 167 -8.12 -4.90 10.94
CA GLY A 167 -8.38 -4.74 12.38
C GLY A 167 -7.41 -3.75 13.04
N TRP A 168 -6.11 -3.89 12.76
CA TRP A 168 -5.07 -2.98 13.20
C TRP A 168 -5.34 -1.55 12.73
N SER A 169 -5.66 -1.35 11.44
CA SER A 169 -5.93 -0.03 10.87
C SER A 169 -7.10 0.67 11.56
N ARG A 170 -8.17 -0.06 11.88
CA ARG A 170 -9.35 0.48 12.58
C ARG A 170 -9.02 0.91 14.01
N SER A 171 -8.20 0.13 14.73
CA SER A 171 -7.73 0.49 16.07
C SER A 171 -6.89 1.77 16.02
N MET A 172 -5.91 1.83 15.11
CA MET A 172 -5.04 3.00 14.95
C MET A 172 -5.79 4.25 14.49
N ALA A 173 -6.85 4.09 13.71
CA ALA A 173 -7.71 5.21 13.30
C ALA A 173 -8.30 5.97 14.50
N ASN A 174 -8.81 5.24 15.49
CA ASN A 174 -9.32 5.83 16.72
C ASN A 174 -8.22 6.44 17.59
N GLU A 175 -7.10 5.72 17.74
CA GLU A 175 -5.99 6.17 18.59
C GLU A 175 -5.33 7.45 18.05
N LEU A 176 -5.20 7.56 16.72
CA LEU A 176 -4.42 8.62 16.09
C LEU A 176 -5.26 9.83 15.66
N ALA A 177 -6.59 9.70 15.61
CA ALA A 177 -7.49 10.79 15.24
C ALA A 177 -7.30 12.09 16.07
N PRO A 178 -7.06 12.05 17.40
CA PRO A 178 -6.81 13.26 18.18
C PRO A 178 -5.57 14.04 17.75
N PHE A 179 -4.67 13.39 17.01
CA PHE A 179 -3.46 14.03 16.45
C PHE A 179 -3.62 14.51 15.01
N GLY A 180 -4.85 14.49 14.45
CA GLY A 180 -5.09 14.87 13.05
C GLY A 180 -4.55 13.87 12.02
N ILE A 181 -4.28 12.62 12.46
CA ILE A 181 -3.78 11.54 11.62
C ILE A 181 -4.94 10.61 11.26
N THR A 182 -5.12 10.34 9.97
CA THR A 182 -6.11 9.34 9.52
C THR A 182 -5.43 8.04 9.14
N VAL A 183 -6.10 6.92 9.40
CA VAL A 183 -5.65 5.58 9.02
C VAL A 183 -6.78 4.89 8.28
N ASN A 184 -6.57 4.59 7.00
CA ASN A 184 -7.55 3.94 6.14
C ASN A 184 -6.93 2.76 5.40
N THR A 185 -7.76 1.96 4.75
CA THR A 185 -7.34 0.84 3.93
C THR A 185 -7.93 0.93 2.53
N VAL A 186 -7.14 0.58 1.52
CA VAL A 186 -7.62 0.31 0.17
C VAL A 186 -7.52 -1.19 -0.06
N ALA A 187 -8.60 -1.81 -0.51
CA ALA A 187 -8.71 -3.24 -0.77
C ALA A 187 -8.86 -3.49 -2.28
N PRO A 188 -7.75 -3.65 -3.02
CA PRO A 188 -7.81 -3.97 -4.44
C PRO A 188 -8.39 -5.35 -4.70
N GLY A 189 -9.02 -5.51 -5.86
CA GLY A 189 -9.20 -6.81 -6.49
C GLY A 189 -7.89 -7.35 -7.09
N TRP A 190 -8.01 -8.35 -7.94
CA TRP A 190 -6.86 -8.82 -8.71
C TRP A 190 -6.53 -7.77 -9.79
N ILE A 191 -5.46 -7.03 -9.57
CA ILE A 191 -4.94 -6.02 -10.48
C ILE A 191 -3.76 -6.65 -11.24
N PRO A 192 -3.87 -6.91 -12.55
CA PRO A 192 -2.78 -7.48 -13.34
C PRO A 192 -1.55 -6.55 -13.35
N THR A 193 -0.41 -7.13 -13.05
CA THR A 193 0.90 -6.48 -13.08
C THR A 193 1.93 -7.50 -13.56
N GLU A 194 3.18 -7.12 -13.72
CA GLU A 194 4.29 -7.98 -14.15
C GLU A 194 4.40 -9.26 -13.30
N ARG A 195 3.96 -9.20 -12.05
CA ARG A 195 3.92 -10.36 -11.13
C ARG A 195 2.99 -11.47 -11.63
N HIS A 196 1.95 -11.12 -12.38
CA HIS A 196 0.89 -12.01 -12.83
C HIS A 196 1.05 -12.46 -14.30
N GLU A 197 2.19 -12.17 -14.93
CA GLU A 197 2.42 -12.51 -16.35
C GLU A 197 2.29 -14.01 -16.61
N ASN A 198 2.78 -14.83 -15.66
CA ASN A 198 2.76 -16.28 -15.77
C ASN A 198 1.54 -16.96 -15.15
N ASP A 199 0.57 -16.20 -14.64
CA ASP A 199 -0.65 -16.77 -14.11
C ASP A 199 -1.50 -17.38 -15.24
N PRO A 200 -2.21 -18.52 -14.99
CA PRO A 200 -2.98 -19.21 -16.01
C PRO A 200 -4.04 -18.30 -16.65
N GLU A 201 -4.11 -18.28 -17.97
CA GLU A 201 -5.08 -17.46 -18.71
C GLU A 201 -6.54 -17.83 -18.40
N ASP A 202 -6.82 -19.13 -18.17
CA ASP A 202 -8.17 -19.57 -17.79
C ASP A 202 -8.58 -18.97 -16.44
N ALA A 203 -7.66 -18.92 -15.45
CA ALA A 203 -7.92 -18.29 -14.15
C ALA A 203 -8.17 -16.79 -14.29
N LYS A 204 -7.39 -16.11 -15.14
CA LYS A 204 -7.59 -14.69 -15.46
C LYS A 204 -8.96 -14.45 -16.09
N ASN A 205 -9.35 -15.28 -17.07
CA ASN A 205 -10.63 -15.16 -17.77
C ASN A 205 -11.83 -15.45 -16.83
N GLU A 206 -11.72 -16.44 -15.96
CA GLU A 206 -12.77 -16.73 -14.98
C GLU A 206 -12.91 -15.58 -13.97
N TYR A 207 -11.79 -15.04 -13.47
CA TYR A 207 -11.85 -13.88 -12.57
C TYR A 207 -12.49 -12.68 -13.26
N LEU A 208 -12.11 -12.35 -14.50
CA LEU A 208 -12.65 -11.22 -15.25
C LEU A 208 -14.19 -11.28 -15.37
N LYS A 209 -14.76 -12.47 -15.55
CA LYS A 209 -16.22 -12.67 -15.60
C LYS A 209 -16.90 -12.30 -14.28
N THR A 210 -16.19 -12.32 -13.17
CA THR A 210 -16.73 -11.98 -11.84
C THR A 210 -16.74 -10.49 -11.55
N ILE A 211 -16.13 -9.66 -12.39
CA ILE A 211 -16.03 -8.20 -12.21
C ILE A 211 -17.25 -7.51 -12.85
N PRO A 212 -18.21 -6.97 -12.08
CA PRO A 212 -19.42 -6.35 -12.63
C PRO A 212 -19.16 -5.19 -13.60
N ILE A 213 -18.11 -4.39 -13.40
CA ILE A 213 -17.73 -3.30 -14.35
C ILE A 213 -17.25 -3.86 -15.70
N GLY A 214 -16.87 -5.14 -15.81
CA GLY A 214 -16.54 -5.79 -17.08
C GLY A 214 -15.14 -5.46 -17.64
N ARG A 215 -14.25 -4.92 -16.84
CA ARG A 215 -12.84 -4.70 -17.19
C ARG A 215 -11.91 -5.01 -16.03
N TRP A 216 -10.66 -5.26 -16.34
CA TRP A 216 -9.60 -5.30 -15.34
C TRP A 216 -9.42 -3.93 -14.65
N GLY A 217 -9.16 -3.98 -13.35
CA GLY A 217 -8.63 -2.83 -12.64
C GLY A 217 -7.16 -2.58 -13.02
N THR A 218 -6.73 -1.34 -12.91
CA THR A 218 -5.36 -0.93 -13.17
C THR A 218 -4.68 -0.43 -11.89
N PRO A 219 -3.34 -0.41 -11.83
CA PRO A 219 -2.64 0.23 -10.72
C PRO A 219 -3.05 1.70 -10.50
N GLU A 220 -3.47 2.40 -11.54
CA GLU A 220 -3.98 3.77 -11.46
C GLU A 220 -5.36 3.84 -10.79
N ASP A 221 -6.28 2.88 -11.04
CA ASP A 221 -7.56 2.82 -10.32
C ASP A 221 -7.34 2.76 -8.80
N VAL A 222 -6.38 1.95 -8.34
CA VAL A 222 -6.00 1.85 -6.93
C VAL A 222 -5.27 3.12 -6.45
N GLY A 223 -4.36 3.64 -7.26
CA GLY A 223 -3.64 4.88 -6.97
C GLY A 223 -4.57 6.07 -6.74
N ASN A 224 -5.64 6.20 -7.53
CA ASN A 224 -6.64 7.26 -7.37
C ASN A 224 -7.38 7.18 -6.03
N ALA A 225 -7.70 5.97 -5.55
CA ALA A 225 -8.27 5.77 -4.22
C ALA A 225 -7.28 6.18 -3.10
N VAL A 226 -6.00 5.86 -3.28
CA VAL A 226 -4.93 6.28 -2.34
C VAL A 226 -4.77 7.79 -2.35
N VAL A 227 -4.82 8.45 -3.52
CA VAL A 227 -4.79 9.93 -3.64
C VAL A 227 -5.95 10.55 -2.87
N TYR A 228 -7.16 10.03 -3.03
CA TYR A 228 -8.32 10.51 -2.25
C TYR A 228 -8.06 10.44 -0.75
N TYR A 229 -7.70 9.29 -0.20
CA TYR A 229 -7.42 9.15 1.23
C TYR A 229 -6.22 9.97 1.72
N SER A 230 -5.28 10.31 0.83
CA SER A 230 -4.11 11.14 1.13
C SER A 230 -4.43 12.63 1.18
N SER A 231 -5.52 13.06 0.57
CA SER A 231 -5.91 14.46 0.37
C SER A 231 -6.49 15.12 1.63
N ASP A 232 -6.64 16.43 1.57
CA ASP A 232 -7.29 17.19 2.64
C ASP A 232 -8.81 17.00 2.64
N GLU A 233 -9.39 16.70 1.50
CA GLU A 233 -10.81 16.39 1.33
C GLU A 233 -11.22 15.11 2.09
N ALA A 234 -10.27 14.19 2.33
CA ALA A 234 -10.50 12.99 3.13
C ALA A 234 -10.18 13.19 4.64
N SER A 235 -9.96 14.42 5.11
CA SER A 235 -9.52 14.67 6.49
C SER A 235 -10.52 14.23 7.58
N PHE A 236 -11.78 14.03 7.23
CA PHE A 236 -12.82 13.49 8.12
C PHE A 236 -13.14 12.02 7.91
N VAL A 237 -12.31 11.32 7.08
CA VAL A 237 -12.45 9.90 6.78
C VAL A 237 -11.31 9.13 7.43
N THR A 238 -11.62 8.30 8.42
CA THR A 238 -10.63 7.44 9.09
C THR A 238 -11.26 6.11 9.51
N GLY A 239 -10.47 5.04 9.56
CA GLY A 239 -10.90 3.68 9.90
C GLY A 239 -11.71 2.98 8.81
N GLN A 240 -11.73 3.53 7.60
CA GLN A 240 -12.55 3.00 6.50
C GLN A 240 -11.74 2.07 5.59
N THR A 241 -12.47 1.15 4.95
CA THR A 241 -11.95 0.29 3.88
C THR A 241 -12.65 0.64 2.58
N LEU A 242 -11.90 0.96 1.54
CA LEU A 242 -12.42 1.19 0.20
C LEU A 242 -12.02 0.03 -0.71
N CYS A 243 -13.00 -0.74 -1.16
CA CYS A 243 -12.77 -1.78 -2.17
C CYS A 243 -12.62 -1.15 -3.56
N VAL A 244 -11.52 -1.48 -4.24
CA VAL A 244 -11.23 -1.08 -5.62
C VAL A 244 -11.14 -2.34 -6.47
N ASN A 245 -12.31 -2.92 -6.80
CA ASN A 245 -12.45 -4.25 -7.40
C ASN A 245 -13.57 -4.35 -8.44
N GLY A 246 -14.02 -3.22 -8.96
CA GLY A 246 -15.06 -3.17 -9.99
C GLY A 246 -16.44 -3.69 -9.55
N GLY A 247 -16.73 -3.68 -8.24
CA GLY A 247 -18.01 -4.12 -7.69
C GLY A 247 -18.09 -5.60 -7.35
N ARG A 248 -16.97 -6.35 -7.46
CA ARG A 248 -16.95 -7.79 -7.20
C ARG A 248 -17.35 -8.15 -5.76
N THR A 249 -16.94 -7.34 -4.80
CA THR A 249 -17.32 -7.48 -3.39
C THR A 249 -17.77 -6.13 -2.84
N PRO A 250 -19.06 -5.81 -2.90
CA PRO A 250 -19.60 -4.63 -2.22
C PRO A 250 -19.46 -4.81 -0.70
N TRP A 251 -19.13 -3.73 -0.02
CA TRP A 251 -18.84 -3.74 1.42
C TRP A 251 -19.62 -2.62 2.11
#